data_7d0fcccc1dddabbf76bc4a5eb30d0295
#
_entry.id   7d0fcccc1dddabbf76bc4a5eb30d0295
#
_cell.length_a   1.000
_cell.length_b   1.000
_cell.length_c   1.000
_cell.angle_alpha   90.00
_cell.angle_beta   90.00
_cell.angle_gamma   90.00
#
_symmetry.space_group_name_H-M   'P 1'
#
loop_
_entity.id
_entity.type
_entity.pdbx_description
1 polymer ?
#
loop_
_entity_poly.entity_id
_entity_poly.type
_entity_poly.pdbx_seq_one_letter_code
_entity_poly.pdbx_strand_id
1 'polypeptide(L)'
;LLGGKLTVRQTKFHKSRCLPMHSSVAQALSDYLCVRQRLVSYPKDSTVFITRAGTALSRRAVHEAFVKLRNQLGWCARGGHPVPRIHDLRHTMAVRRVQRWYDEGVSIEQAIFWLCTYMGHTKVSDTYWYLTGTPELMASIGSRFENFVQQGGKHE
;
A
#
# COMPACT_ATOMS: atom_id res chain seq x y z
N LEU A 1 -3.88 -17.40 -10.09
CA LEU A 1 -2.85 -16.63 -9.37
C LEU A 1 -1.45 -17.26 -9.50
N LEU A 2 -1.20 -17.96 -10.61
CA LEU A 2 0.09 -18.53 -10.94
C LEU A 2 1.12 -17.38 -11.14
N GLY A 3 2.12 -17.29 -10.27
CA GLY A 3 3.26 -16.41 -10.41
C GLY A 3 3.31 -15.18 -9.52
N GLY A 4 2.43 -15.00 -8.54
CA GLY A 4 2.50 -13.89 -7.56
C GLY A 4 2.48 -12.49 -8.19
N LYS A 5 1.80 -12.31 -9.33
CA LYS A 5 1.72 -11.04 -10.06
C LYS A 5 0.28 -10.58 -10.22
N LEU A 6 0.06 -9.29 -10.01
CA LEU A 6 -1.20 -8.60 -10.26
C LEU A 6 -1.06 -7.70 -11.48
N THR A 7 -1.85 -7.96 -12.52
CA THR A 7 -1.91 -7.08 -13.68
C THR A 7 -3.04 -6.06 -13.50
N VAL A 8 -2.67 -4.80 -13.40
CA VAL A 8 -3.61 -3.66 -13.36
C VAL A 8 -3.70 -3.11 -14.76
N ARG A 9 -4.91 -3.11 -15.35
CA ARG A 9 -5.14 -2.71 -16.74
C ARG A 9 -5.97 -1.43 -16.82
N GLN A 10 -5.72 -0.63 -17.84
CA GLN A 10 -6.53 0.54 -18.23
C GLN A 10 -6.91 1.45 -17.05
N THR A 11 -5.94 1.79 -16.23
CA THR A 11 -6.12 2.76 -15.16
C THR A 11 -6.17 4.19 -15.71
N LYS A 12 -6.19 5.20 -14.84
CA LYS A 12 -6.10 6.60 -15.24
C LYS A 12 -4.97 6.79 -16.27
N PHE A 13 -5.27 7.47 -17.40
CA PHE A 13 -4.39 7.64 -18.58
C PHE A 13 -4.08 6.35 -19.34
N HIS A 14 -5.00 5.36 -19.36
CA HIS A 14 -4.87 4.08 -20.07
C HIS A 14 -3.60 3.28 -19.75
N LYS A 15 -2.97 3.53 -18.60
CA LYS A 15 -1.76 2.83 -18.18
C LYS A 15 -2.09 1.44 -17.65
N SER A 16 -1.29 0.46 -18.06
CA SER A 16 -1.32 -0.89 -17.51
C SER A 16 0.03 -1.20 -16.87
N ARG A 17 0.03 -1.97 -15.79
CA ARG A 17 1.24 -2.38 -15.09
C ARG A 17 1.09 -3.74 -14.47
N CYS A 18 2.20 -4.45 -14.34
CA CYS A 18 2.30 -5.71 -13.64
C CYS A 18 2.99 -5.46 -12.30
N LEU A 19 2.33 -5.82 -11.21
CA LEU A 19 2.79 -5.61 -9.85
C LEU A 19 3.11 -6.95 -9.20
N PRO A 20 4.29 -7.11 -8.55
CA PRO A 20 4.55 -8.28 -7.74
C PRO A 20 3.65 -8.26 -6.50
N MET A 21 3.13 -9.42 -6.13
CA MET A 21 2.40 -9.61 -4.87
C MET A 21 3.29 -10.37 -3.89
N HIS A 22 3.25 -9.95 -2.64
CA HIS A 22 3.85 -10.73 -1.57
C HIS A 22 3.14 -12.08 -1.43
N SER A 23 3.87 -13.13 -1.05
CA SER A 23 3.33 -14.48 -0.93
C SER A 23 2.09 -14.57 -0.02
N SER A 24 2.08 -13.83 1.09
CA SER A 24 0.93 -13.77 2.00
C SER A 24 -0.34 -13.22 1.35
N VAL A 25 -0.21 -12.24 0.43
CA VAL A 25 -1.34 -11.68 -0.31
C VAL A 25 -1.84 -12.68 -1.35
N ALA A 26 -0.91 -13.34 -2.06
CA ALA A 26 -1.26 -14.38 -3.01
C ALA A 26 -2.01 -15.54 -2.34
N GLN A 27 -1.55 -15.97 -1.16
CA GLN A 27 -2.20 -17.01 -0.36
C GLN A 27 -3.60 -16.57 0.08
N ALA A 28 -3.75 -15.39 0.67
CA ALA A 28 -5.05 -14.88 1.11
C ALA A 28 -6.07 -14.76 -0.04
N LEU A 29 -5.62 -14.35 -1.23
CA LEU A 29 -6.47 -14.33 -2.42
C LEU A 29 -6.85 -15.74 -2.89
N SER A 30 -5.94 -16.68 -2.82
CA SER A 30 -6.21 -18.09 -3.16
C SER A 30 -7.25 -18.68 -2.23
N ASP A 31 -7.09 -18.50 -0.93
CA ASP A 31 -8.03 -18.95 0.09
C ASP A 31 -9.42 -18.32 -0.11
N TYR A 32 -9.47 -17.01 -0.39
CA TYR A 32 -10.70 -16.32 -0.72
C TYR A 32 -11.38 -16.94 -1.96
N LEU A 33 -10.62 -17.22 -3.03
CA LEU A 33 -11.17 -17.79 -4.25
C LEU A 33 -11.74 -19.20 -4.02
N CYS A 34 -11.10 -20.01 -3.18
CA CYS A 34 -11.62 -21.32 -2.76
C CYS A 34 -12.97 -21.19 -2.03
N VAL A 35 -13.04 -20.25 -1.06
CA VAL A 35 -14.30 -19.98 -0.34
C VAL A 35 -15.37 -19.43 -1.29
N ARG A 36 -14.99 -18.48 -2.16
CA ARG A 36 -15.89 -17.92 -3.18
C ARG A 36 -16.51 -18.99 -4.06
N GLN A 37 -15.72 -19.93 -4.56
CA GLN A 37 -16.18 -20.99 -5.44
C GLN A 37 -17.16 -21.95 -4.75
N ARG A 38 -16.95 -22.20 -3.43
CA ARG A 38 -17.89 -23.03 -2.63
C ARG A 38 -19.23 -22.33 -2.39
N LEU A 39 -19.21 -20.99 -2.18
CA LEU A 39 -20.40 -20.22 -1.84
C LEU A 39 -21.19 -19.77 -3.07
N VAL A 40 -20.54 -19.57 -4.20
CA VAL A 40 -21.16 -19.08 -5.44
C VAL A 40 -20.62 -19.90 -6.62
N SER A 41 -21.31 -20.96 -6.96
CA SER A 41 -20.89 -21.87 -8.05
C SER A 41 -20.94 -21.22 -9.43
N TYR A 42 -21.88 -20.30 -9.64
CA TYR A 42 -22.10 -19.60 -10.92
C TYR A 42 -22.15 -18.09 -10.71
N PRO A 43 -20.99 -17.41 -10.59
CA PRO A 43 -20.97 -15.96 -10.43
C PRO A 43 -21.49 -15.26 -11.69
N LYS A 44 -22.31 -14.23 -11.51
CA LYS A 44 -22.85 -13.40 -12.60
C LYS A 44 -21.79 -12.50 -13.23
N ASP A 45 -20.78 -12.15 -12.44
CA ASP A 45 -19.67 -11.27 -12.85
C ASP A 45 -18.33 -11.99 -12.80
N SER A 46 -17.45 -11.66 -13.74
CA SER A 46 -16.07 -12.19 -13.81
C SER A 46 -15.10 -11.52 -12.85
N THR A 47 -15.57 -10.57 -12.02
CA THR A 47 -14.74 -9.86 -11.05
C THR A 47 -14.24 -10.79 -9.94
N VAL A 48 -13.08 -10.46 -9.37
CA VAL A 48 -12.51 -11.26 -8.26
C VAL A 48 -13.42 -11.17 -7.04
N PHE A 49 -13.78 -9.97 -6.62
CA PHE A 49 -14.62 -9.76 -5.43
C PHE A 49 -16.08 -9.64 -5.80
N ILE A 50 -16.89 -10.53 -5.23
CA ILE A 50 -18.32 -10.63 -5.51
C ILE A 50 -19.14 -10.63 -4.22
N THR A 51 -20.41 -10.27 -4.36
CA THR A 51 -21.43 -10.44 -3.31
C THR A 51 -21.85 -11.89 -3.21
N ARG A 52 -22.65 -12.24 -2.20
CA ARG A 52 -23.30 -13.57 -2.11
C ARG A 52 -24.23 -13.87 -3.27
N ALA A 53 -24.78 -12.84 -3.92
CA ALA A 53 -25.61 -12.97 -5.13
C ALA A 53 -24.79 -13.19 -6.41
N GLY A 54 -23.44 -13.25 -6.34
CA GLY A 54 -22.55 -13.46 -7.47
C GLY A 54 -22.28 -12.22 -8.31
N THR A 55 -22.70 -11.04 -7.88
CA THR A 55 -22.48 -9.76 -8.56
C THR A 55 -21.21 -9.05 -8.05
N ALA A 56 -20.64 -8.18 -8.87
CA ALA A 56 -19.48 -7.38 -8.50
C ALA A 56 -19.68 -6.60 -7.19
N LEU A 57 -18.66 -6.56 -6.35
CA LEU A 57 -18.69 -5.79 -5.11
C LEU A 57 -18.62 -4.28 -5.42
N SER A 58 -19.60 -3.52 -4.96
CA SER A 58 -19.64 -2.07 -5.18
C SER A 58 -18.60 -1.33 -4.31
N ARG A 59 -18.14 -0.16 -4.78
CA ARG A 59 -17.27 0.72 -3.97
C ARG A 59 -17.90 1.10 -2.63
N ARG A 60 -19.22 1.31 -2.61
CA ARG A 60 -19.98 1.64 -1.41
C ARG A 60 -19.88 0.49 -0.40
N ALA A 61 -20.13 -0.74 -0.82
CA ALA A 61 -20.03 -1.91 0.06
C ALA A 61 -18.62 -2.10 0.64
N VAL A 62 -17.57 -1.87 -0.15
CA VAL A 62 -16.18 -1.88 0.34
C VAL A 62 -15.95 -0.80 1.38
N HIS A 63 -16.45 0.42 1.14
CA HIS A 63 -16.31 1.54 2.08
C HIS A 63 -17.06 1.25 3.40
N GLU A 64 -18.29 0.78 3.33
CA GLU A 64 -19.10 0.42 4.50
C GLU A 64 -18.43 -0.70 5.32
N ALA A 65 -17.88 -1.72 4.66
CA ALA A 65 -17.13 -2.78 5.33
C ALA A 65 -15.88 -2.22 6.04
N PHE A 66 -15.14 -1.32 5.38
CA PHE A 66 -13.99 -0.67 5.99
C PHE A 66 -14.38 0.17 7.22
N VAL A 67 -15.43 0.96 7.13
CA VAL A 67 -15.94 1.77 8.26
C VAL A 67 -16.32 0.87 9.44
N LYS A 68 -17.00 -0.24 9.18
CA LYS A 68 -17.35 -1.22 10.22
C LYS A 68 -16.11 -1.80 10.89
N LEU A 69 -15.13 -2.24 10.10
CA LEU A 69 -13.86 -2.79 10.63
C LEU A 69 -13.08 -1.74 11.41
N ARG A 70 -12.97 -0.52 10.90
CA ARG A 70 -12.33 0.60 11.57
C ARG A 70 -12.92 0.84 12.96
N ASN A 71 -14.26 0.86 13.04
CA ASN A 71 -14.96 1.08 14.31
C ASN A 71 -14.75 -0.09 15.28
N GLN A 72 -14.77 -1.33 14.79
CA GLN A 72 -14.48 -2.52 15.61
C GLN A 72 -13.04 -2.53 16.15
N LEU A 73 -12.09 -2.00 15.38
CA LEU A 73 -10.69 -1.88 15.78
C LEU A 73 -10.41 -0.64 16.65
N GLY A 74 -11.42 0.17 16.96
CA GLY A 74 -11.26 1.39 17.76
C GLY A 74 -10.41 2.47 17.10
N TRP A 75 -10.27 2.45 15.76
CA TRP A 75 -9.49 3.46 15.06
C TRP A 75 -10.24 4.79 15.04
N CYS A 76 -9.74 5.76 15.76
CA CYS A 76 -10.31 7.10 15.91
C CYS A 76 -9.40 8.17 15.30
N ALA A 77 -9.93 9.39 15.23
CA ALA A 77 -9.16 10.57 14.88
C ALA A 77 -8.02 10.80 15.89
N ARG A 78 -6.87 11.30 15.41
CA ARG A 78 -5.71 11.61 16.25
C ARG A 78 -5.30 13.06 16.05
N GLY A 79 -5.40 13.84 17.10
CA GLY A 79 -5.11 15.28 17.04
C GLY A 79 -5.99 15.98 15.99
N GLY A 80 -5.39 16.77 15.11
CA GLY A 80 -6.10 17.47 14.02
C GLY A 80 -6.38 16.61 12.78
N HIS A 81 -6.07 15.29 12.79
CA HIS A 81 -6.29 14.43 11.65
C HIS A 81 -7.67 13.76 11.70
N PRO A 82 -8.36 13.63 10.54
CA PRO A 82 -9.64 12.93 10.49
C PRO A 82 -9.49 11.44 10.82
N VAL A 83 -10.63 10.76 11.02
CA VAL A 83 -10.63 9.31 11.19
C VAL A 83 -10.00 8.59 10.00
N PRO A 84 -9.27 7.49 10.22
CA PRO A 84 -8.61 6.74 9.14
C PRO A 84 -9.57 6.32 8.03
N ARG A 85 -9.15 6.50 6.79
CA ARG A 85 -9.88 6.15 5.57
C ARG A 85 -9.19 4.98 4.88
N ILE A 86 -9.89 4.30 4.00
CA ILE A 86 -9.31 3.19 3.21
C ILE A 86 -8.08 3.63 2.40
N HIS A 87 -8.06 4.90 1.93
CA HIS A 87 -6.92 5.46 1.20
C HIS A 87 -5.67 5.62 2.06
N ASP A 88 -5.85 5.79 3.37
CA ASP A 88 -4.74 5.99 4.30
C ASP A 88 -3.94 4.68 4.50
N LEU A 89 -4.53 3.51 4.19
CA LEU A 89 -3.79 2.24 4.11
C LEU A 89 -2.73 2.28 3.01
N ARG A 90 -3.07 2.86 1.85
CA ARG A 90 -2.14 3.04 0.74
C ARG A 90 -1.00 4.00 1.12
N HIS A 91 -1.34 5.10 1.79
CA HIS A 91 -0.37 6.04 2.31
C HIS A 91 0.59 5.37 3.31
N THR A 92 0.04 4.68 4.29
CA THR A 92 0.83 3.95 5.31
C THR A 92 1.77 2.92 4.67
N MET A 93 1.31 2.20 3.65
CA MET A 93 2.14 1.23 2.93
C MET A 93 3.32 1.93 2.24
N ALA A 94 3.06 3.05 1.55
CA ALA A 94 4.10 3.80 0.85
C ALA A 94 5.17 4.32 1.82
N VAL A 95 4.75 4.96 2.90
CA VAL A 95 5.64 5.50 3.94
C VAL A 95 6.48 4.39 4.57
N ARG A 96 5.85 3.30 5.04
CA ARG A 96 6.58 2.17 5.64
C ARG A 96 7.55 1.51 4.67
N ARG A 97 7.24 1.49 3.38
CA ARG A 97 8.13 0.93 2.37
C ARG A 97 9.35 1.79 2.17
N VAL A 98 9.18 3.11 2.09
CA VAL A 98 10.29 4.06 1.99
C VAL A 98 11.18 3.97 3.24
N GLN A 99 10.60 3.96 4.42
CA GLN A 99 11.34 3.82 5.67
C GLN A 99 12.18 2.54 5.68
N ARG A 100 11.58 1.40 5.32
CA ARG A 100 12.31 0.13 5.25
C ARG A 100 13.46 0.17 4.25
N TRP A 101 13.26 0.73 3.06
CA TRP A 101 14.33 0.89 2.09
C TRP A 101 15.45 1.78 2.60
N TYR A 102 15.10 2.84 3.31
CA TYR A 102 16.08 3.70 3.95
C TYR A 102 16.90 2.94 5.00
N ASP A 103 16.26 2.14 5.84
CA ASP A 103 16.91 1.31 6.87
C ASP A 103 17.80 0.21 6.25
N GLU A 104 17.38 -0.34 5.11
CA GLU A 104 18.13 -1.32 4.31
C GLU A 104 19.28 -0.70 3.50
N GLY A 105 19.46 0.62 3.52
CA GLY A 105 20.52 1.35 2.80
C GLY A 105 20.28 1.46 1.30
N VAL A 106 19.04 1.23 0.83
CA VAL A 106 18.67 1.40 -0.59
C VAL A 106 18.65 2.89 -0.93
N SER A 107 19.18 3.25 -2.11
CA SER A 107 19.09 4.62 -2.61
C SER A 107 17.64 5.07 -2.71
N ILE A 108 17.29 6.14 -2.00
CA ILE A 108 15.94 6.71 -1.99
C ILE A 108 15.54 7.19 -3.39
N GLU A 109 16.46 7.74 -4.14
CA GLU A 109 16.19 8.21 -5.52
C GLU A 109 15.70 7.06 -6.40
N GLN A 110 16.38 5.92 -6.36
CA GLN A 110 15.98 4.72 -7.11
C GLN A 110 14.68 4.12 -6.56
N ALA A 111 14.55 4.06 -5.24
CA ALA A 111 13.38 3.50 -4.55
C ALA A 111 12.10 4.28 -4.89
N ILE A 112 12.18 5.60 -5.02
CA ILE A 112 11.05 6.47 -5.40
C ILE A 112 10.51 6.13 -6.79
N PHE A 113 11.36 5.82 -7.76
CA PHE A 113 10.89 5.41 -9.09
C PHE A 113 10.13 4.08 -9.05
N TRP A 114 10.63 3.11 -8.27
CA TRP A 114 9.92 1.85 -8.07
C TRP A 114 8.58 2.06 -7.39
N LEU A 115 8.54 2.90 -6.35
CA LEU A 115 7.31 3.22 -5.64
C LEU A 115 6.32 3.96 -6.54
N CYS A 116 6.78 4.93 -7.33
CA CYS A 116 5.98 5.67 -8.31
C CYS A 116 5.30 4.70 -9.29
N THR A 117 6.06 3.77 -9.85
CA THR A 117 5.56 2.74 -10.77
C THR A 117 4.55 1.81 -10.06
N TYR A 118 4.87 1.33 -8.87
CA TYR A 118 4.00 0.46 -8.08
C TYR A 118 2.67 1.16 -7.76
N MET A 119 2.73 2.40 -7.31
CA MET A 119 1.57 3.21 -6.98
C MET A 119 0.78 3.63 -8.23
N GLY A 120 1.42 3.70 -9.40
CA GLY A 120 0.81 4.16 -10.65
C GLY A 120 0.65 5.66 -10.71
N HIS A 121 1.53 6.40 -10.09
CA HIS A 121 1.59 7.84 -10.21
C HIS A 121 2.11 8.24 -11.59
N THR A 122 1.59 9.33 -12.14
CA THR A 122 2.03 9.86 -13.43
C THR A 122 3.24 10.77 -13.30
N LYS A 123 3.38 11.39 -12.14
CA LYS A 123 4.48 12.28 -11.80
C LYS A 123 5.21 11.74 -10.57
N VAL A 124 6.51 11.76 -10.61
CA VAL A 124 7.34 11.35 -9.47
C VAL A 124 7.10 12.26 -8.27
N SER A 125 6.80 13.54 -8.51
CA SER A 125 6.43 14.51 -7.48
C SER A 125 5.27 14.03 -6.58
N ASP A 126 4.30 13.30 -7.12
CA ASP A 126 3.18 12.75 -6.35
C ASP A 126 3.65 11.68 -5.36
N THR A 127 4.85 11.12 -5.58
CA THR A 127 5.47 10.12 -4.71
C THR A 127 6.40 10.77 -3.69
N TYR A 128 7.05 11.88 -4.03
CA TYR A 128 7.88 12.65 -3.10
C TYR A 128 7.12 13.13 -1.87
N TRP A 129 5.81 13.36 -2.01
CA TRP A 129 4.98 13.74 -0.87
C TRP A 129 5.02 12.72 0.29
N TYR A 130 5.29 11.44 0.01
CA TYR A 130 5.45 10.41 1.04
C TYR A 130 6.79 10.52 1.80
N LEU A 131 7.76 11.27 1.27
CA LEU A 131 9.04 11.54 1.92
C LEU A 131 8.96 12.75 2.87
N THR A 132 8.12 13.72 2.54
CA THR A 132 8.13 15.06 3.16
C THR A 132 7.15 15.20 4.31
N GLY A 133 6.91 14.23 5.12
CA GLY A 133 5.92 14.47 6.17
C GLY A 133 5.74 13.41 7.22
N THR A 134 6.67 12.49 7.32
CA THR A 134 6.60 11.53 8.41
C THR A 134 7.66 11.83 9.46
N PRO A 135 7.24 12.12 10.70
CA PRO A 135 8.17 12.34 11.81
C PRO A 135 9.16 11.18 11.96
N GLU A 136 8.72 9.95 11.69
CA GLU A 136 9.52 8.74 11.78
C GLU A 136 10.67 8.72 10.75
N LEU A 137 10.42 9.14 9.51
CA LEU A 137 11.44 9.22 8.48
C LEU A 137 12.43 10.35 8.81
N MET A 138 11.94 11.50 9.29
CA MET A 138 12.79 12.59 9.73
C MET A 138 13.65 12.22 10.94
N ALA A 139 13.12 11.49 11.90
CA ALA A 139 13.88 10.97 13.03
C ALA A 139 14.98 9.98 12.60
N SER A 140 14.68 9.11 11.65
CA SER A 140 15.64 8.15 11.10
C SER A 140 16.77 8.86 10.32
N ILE A 141 16.47 9.91 9.57
CA ILE A 141 17.46 10.74 8.88
C ILE A 141 18.32 11.50 9.91
N GLY A 142 17.69 12.09 10.92
CA GLY A 142 18.39 12.81 11.99
C GLY A 142 19.37 11.93 12.74
N SER A 143 18.97 10.73 13.15
CA SER A 143 19.85 9.81 13.88
C SER A 143 21.05 9.32 13.04
N ARG A 144 20.89 9.13 11.73
CA ARG A 144 22.03 8.80 10.85
C ARG A 144 22.98 9.98 10.68
N PHE A 145 22.45 11.19 10.57
CA PHE A 145 23.28 12.39 10.51
C PHE A 145 24.09 12.57 11.79
N GLU A 146 23.48 12.39 12.96
CA GLU A 146 24.18 12.43 14.25
C GLU A 146 25.28 11.37 14.34
N ASN A 147 25.01 10.13 13.92
CA ASN A 147 26.00 9.06 13.88
C ASN A 147 27.16 9.38 12.91
N PHE A 148 26.88 9.98 11.75
CA PHE A 148 27.88 10.40 10.79
C PHE A 148 28.79 11.49 11.38
N VAL A 149 28.23 12.51 12.04
CA VAL A 149 28.97 13.57 12.68
C VAL A 149 29.84 13.02 13.81
N GLN A 150 29.34 12.09 14.63
CA GLN A 150 30.10 11.46 15.71
C GLN A 150 31.25 10.57 15.21
N GLN A 151 31.10 9.94 14.04
CA GLN A 151 32.16 9.13 13.43
C GLN A 151 33.17 9.97 12.68
N GLY A 152 32.76 11.08 12.05
CA GLY A 152 33.63 12.00 11.32
C GLY A 152 34.51 12.87 12.24
N GLY A 153 34.13 13.08 13.50
CA GLY A 153 34.91 13.81 14.49
C GLY A 153 36.07 13.03 15.14
N LYS A 154 36.37 11.82 14.70
CA LYS A 154 37.48 10.99 15.21
C LYS A 154 38.71 10.94 14.28
N HIS A 155 38.76 11.80 13.27
CA HIS A 155 39.90 11.94 12.36
C HIS A 155 40.52 13.34 12.41
N GLU A 156 40.80 13.86 13.58
CA GLU A 156 41.79 14.92 13.82
C GLU A 156 42.74 14.51 14.95
#